data_a11ad48679a5fee4497e3ee2894cb102
#
_entry.id   a11ad48679a5fee4497e3ee2894cb102
#
_cell.length_a   1.000
_cell.length_b   1.000
_cell.length_c   1.000
_cell.angle_alpha   90.00
_cell.angle_beta   90.00
_cell.angle_gamma   90.00
#
_symmetry.space_group_name_H-M   'P 1'
#
loop_
_entity.id
_entity.type
_entity.pdbx_description
1 polymer ?
#
loop_
_entity_poly.entity_id
_entity_poly.type
_entity_poly.pdbx_seq_one_letter_code
_entity_poly.pdbx_strand_id
1 'polypeptide(L)'
;MAHIFSLLHVHCKKQFRYLPMSSFLSRLRRHKLLLAFLPAPIFLFCSVFYYEINHSFVAFCDTVFRNEITENTLNLHYTLENPEILNLSDSDVSFGSMNPEVLADAFSQQNIYLEKLFKFPKDWLSTKNRLTYDILTSAFSLQAEGEKYLLYDEPLGPSLGTQAQLPVLLAEYSFHNKKDIETYLALLSGLPEYYDS
;
A
#
# COMPACT_ATOMS: atom_id res chain seq x y z
N MET A 1 48.58 59.46 -3.80
CA MET A 1 47.47 58.52 -3.45
C MET A 1 46.57 59.01 -2.31
N ALA A 2 46.67 60.23 -1.81
CA ALA A 2 45.81 60.76 -0.74
C ALA A 2 44.60 61.59 -1.20
N HIS A 3 44.51 61.95 -2.46
CA HIS A 3 43.41 62.77 -3.00
C HIS A 3 42.19 62.01 -3.52
N ILE A 4 42.28 60.69 -3.75
CA ILE A 4 41.18 59.87 -4.26
C ILE A 4 40.24 59.40 -3.13
N PHE A 5 40.76 59.30 -1.91
CA PHE A 5 39.94 58.88 -0.74
C PHE A 5 39.03 59.98 -0.19
N SER A 6 39.34 61.24 -0.45
CA SER A 6 38.55 62.39 0.05
C SER A 6 37.27 62.61 -0.78
N LEU A 7 37.24 62.26 -2.08
CA LEU A 7 36.09 62.44 -2.95
C LEU A 7 35.02 61.32 -2.81
N LEU A 8 35.41 60.13 -2.39
CA LEU A 8 34.49 59.00 -2.11
C LEU A 8 33.72 59.17 -0.80
N HIS A 9 34.31 59.87 0.18
CA HIS A 9 33.67 60.08 1.49
C HIS A 9 32.58 61.17 1.47
N VAL A 10 32.62 62.10 0.53
CA VAL A 10 31.63 63.19 0.40
C VAL A 10 30.40 62.76 -0.42
N HIS A 11 30.56 61.79 -1.35
CA HIS A 11 29.45 61.34 -2.21
C HIS A 11 28.54 60.31 -1.53
N CYS A 12 29.06 59.60 -0.50
CA CYS A 12 28.27 58.56 0.20
C CYS A 12 27.35 59.13 1.32
N LYS A 13 27.53 60.39 1.71
CA LYS A 13 26.70 61.04 2.76
C LYS A 13 25.42 61.73 2.26
N LYS A 14 25.16 61.79 0.95
CA LYS A 14 24.03 62.56 0.39
C LYS A 14 22.83 61.75 -0.08
N GLN A 15 22.84 60.41 0.10
CA GLN A 15 21.70 59.60 -0.40
C GLN A 15 20.96 58.77 0.70
N PHE A 16 21.27 58.96 1.96
CA PHE A 16 20.38 58.51 3.04
C PHE A 16 19.31 59.59 3.32
N ARG A 17 18.39 59.72 2.35
CA ARG A 17 17.14 60.45 2.59
C ARG A 17 16.28 59.58 3.50
N TYR A 18 16.10 59.96 4.76
CA TYR A 18 15.28 59.33 5.78
C TYR A 18 13.92 58.97 5.20
N LEU A 19 13.70 57.71 4.84
CA LEU A 19 12.34 57.20 4.66
C LEU A 19 11.67 57.26 6.02
N PRO A 20 10.48 57.89 6.17
CA PRO A 20 9.84 58.02 7.44
C PRO A 20 9.55 56.62 7.98
N MET A 21 10.11 56.30 9.13
CA MET A 21 9.97 55.01 9.83
C MET A 21 8.51 54.59 10.05
N SER A 22 7.59 55.57 10.02
CA SER A 22 6.15 55.38 10.03
C SER A 22 5.59 54.65 8.79
N SER A 23 6.16 54.85 7.59
CA SER A 23 5.73 54.17 6.37
C SER A 23 6.23 52.74 6.28
N PHE A 24 7.38 52.46 6.88
CA PHE A 24 7.92 51.11 6.97
C PHE A 24 7.15 50.24 7.97
N LEU A 25 6.83 50.83 9.14
CA LEU A 25 6.01 50.16 10.18
C LEU A 25 4.57 49.93 9.72
N SER A 26 3.99 50.85 8.94
CA SER A 26 2.63 50.64 8.39
C SER A 26 2.59 49.55 7.31
N ARG A 27 3.64 49.40 6.50
CA ARG A 27 3.82 48.27 5.57
C ARG A 27 4.02 46.95 6.32
N LEU A 28 4.82 46.90 7.37
CA LEU A 28 5.00 45.72 8.23
C LEU A 28 3.67 45.31 8.89
N ARG A 29 2.82 46.27 9.28
CA ARG A 29 1.53 45.97 9.88
C ARG A 29 0.53 45.33 8.90
N ARG A 30 0.55 45.71 7.60
CA ARG A 30 -0.24 45.07 6.55
C ARG A 30 0.34 43.66 6.23
N HIS A 31 1.65 43.50 6.26
CA HIS A 31 2.28 42.20 6.05
C HIS A 31 2.06 41.22 7.24
N LYS A 32 1.87 41.73 8.47
CA LYS A 32 1.51 40.88 9.62
C LYS A 32 0.17 40.19 9.45
N LEU A 33 -0.82 40.87 8.86
CA LEU A 33 -2.12 40.26 8.53
C LEU A 33 -1.97 39.22 7.41
N LEU A 34 -1.16 39.48 6.37
CA LEU A 34 -0.87 38.51 5.31
C LEU A 34 -0.08 37.31 5.82
N LEU A 35 0.88 37.54 6.73
CA LEU A 35 1.65 36.46 7.40
C LEU A 35 0.76 35.60 8.33
N ALA A 36 -0.29 36.16 8.91
CA ALA A 36 -1.25 35.41 9.73
C ALA A 36 -2.14 34.47 8.90
N PHE A 37 -2.38 34.79 7.61
CA PHE A 37 -3.16 33.95 6.70
C PHE A 37 -2.29 32.90 5.94
N LEU A 38 -0.96 33.04 5.97
CA LEU A 38 -0.04 32.11 5.28
C LEU A 38 -0.10 30.66 5.80
N PRO A 39 -0.23 30.37 7.10
CA PRO A 39 -0.28 28.99 7.61
C PRO A 39 -1.58 28.26 7.24
N ALA A 40 -2.70 28.95 7.02
CA ALA A 40 -3.99 28.31 6.74
C ALA A 40 -4.00 27.49 5.43
N PRO A 41 -3.54 28.01 4.27
CA PRO A 41 -3.47 27.18 3.05
C PRO A 41 -2.44 26.05 3.14
N ILE A 42 -1.34 26.24 3.87
CA ILE A 42 -0.33 25.18 4.11
C ILE A 42 -0.96 24.07 4.95
N PHE A 43 -1.67 24.43 6.02
CA PHE A 43 -2.35 23.45 6.88
C PHE A 43 -3.44 22.69 6.09
N LEU A 44 -4.22 23.40 5.27
CA LEU A 44 -5.22 22.76 4.40
C LEU A 44 -4.57 21.80 3.42
N PHE A 45 -3.48 22.23 2.77
CA PHE A 45 -2.74 21.37 1.84
C PHE A 45 -2.18 20.12 2.54
N CYS A 46 -1.55 20.28 3.71
CA CYS A 46 -1.05 19.14 4.50
C CYS A 46 -2.17 18.19 4.92
N SER A 47 -3.35 18.73 5.28
CA SER A 47 -4.50 17.92 5.69
C SER A 47 -5.07 17.11 4.51
N VAL A 48 -5.21 17.73 3.34
CA VAL A 48 -5.67 17.05 2.12
C VAL A 48 -4.65 15.99 1.71
N PHE A 49 -3.36 16.35 1.69
CA PHE A 49 -2.28 15.43 1.34
C PHE A 49 -2.21 14.22 2.29
N TYR A 50 -2.36 14.45 3.61
CA TYR A 50 -2.45 13.38 4.60
C TYR A 50 -3.64 12.46 4.34
N TYR A 51 -4.81 13.03 4.03
CA TYR A 51 -6.02 12.26 3.72
C TYR A 51 -5.80 11.38 2.47
N GLU A 52 -5.32 11.97 1.38
CA GLU A 52 -5.09 11.27 0.11
C GLU A 52 -4.10 10.12 0.24
N ILE A 53 -2.99 10.33 0.95
CA ILE A 53 -1.99 9.27 1.18
C ILE A 53 -2.62 8.10 1.95
N ASN A 54 -3.35 8.39 3.03
CA ASN A 54 -3.96 7.35 3.83
C ASN A 54 -5.09 6.62 3.09
N HIS A 55 -5.88 7.33 2.29
CA HIS A 55 -6.92 6.75 1.45
C HIS A 55 -6.31 5.84 0.36
N SER A 56 -5.28 6.33 -0.33
CA SER A 56 -4.57 5.55 -1.36
C SER A 56 -3.88 4.32 -0.77
N PHE A 57 -3.33 4.42 0.44
CA PHE A 57 -2.74 3.28 1.13
C PHE A 57 -3.79 2.21 1.46
N VAL A 58 -4.95 2.61 1.98
CA VAL A 58 -6.06 1.67 2.25
C VAL A 58 -6.55 1.00 0.97
N ALA A 59 -6.70 1.75 -0.13
CA ALA A 59 -7.07 1.20 -1.43
C ALA A 59 -6.02 0.20 -1.95
N PHE A 60 -4.74 0.47 -1.74
CA PHE A 60 -3.67 -0.48 -2.04
C PHE A 60 -3.82 -1.77 -1.22
N CYS A 61 -4.03 -1.66 0.09
CA CYS A 61 -4.22 -2.83 0.97
C CYS A 61 -5.47 -3.63 0.56
N ASP A 62 -6.57 -2.98 0.20
CA ASP A 62 -7.78 -3.64 -0.29
C ASP A 62 -7.52 -4.40 -1.61
N THR A 63 -6.73 -3.81 -2.52
CA THR A 63 -6.35 -4.48 -3.77
C THR A 63 -5.51 -5.72 -3.51
N VAL A 64 -4.50 -5.63 -2.63
CA VAL A 64 -3.68 -6.78 -2.23
C VAL A 64 -4.56 -7.87 -1.61
N PHE A 65 -5.40 -7.50 -0.64
CA PHE A 65 -6.29 -8.44 0.03
C PHE A 65 -7.21 -9.17 -0.96
N ARG A 66 -7.85 -8.44 -1.88
CA ARG A 66 -8.74 -9.03 -2.89
C ARG A 66 -8.01 -10.04 -3.77
N ASN A 67 -6.83 -9.68 -4.25
CA ASN A 67 -6.04 -10.56 -5.12
C ASN A 67 -5.66 -11.83 -4.37
N GLU A 68 -5.11 -11.72 -3.17
CA GLU A 68 -4.67 -12.87 -2.36
C GLU A 68 -5.81 -13.84 -2.02
N ILE A 69 -6.99 -13.34 -1.64
CA ILE A 69 -8.09 -14.24 -1.26
C ILE A 69 -8.81 -14.88 -2.45
N THR A 70 -8.69 -14.30 -3.65
CA THR A 70 -9.33 -14.87 -4.86
C THR A 70 -8.45 -15.88 -5.59
N GLU A 71 -7.19 -16.01 -5.25
CA GLU A 71 -6.29 -17.01 -5.86
C GLU A 71 -6.76 -18.45 -5.64
N ASN A 72 -7.41 -18.70 -4.52
CA ASN A 72 -7.88 -20.02 -4.14
C ASN A 72 -9.31 -19.94 -3.58
N THR A 73 -10.21 -20.70 -4.18
CA THR A 73 -11.65 -20.70 -3.82
C THR A 73 -11.87 -21.16 -2.38
N LEU A 74 -11.11 -22.12 -1.86
CA LEU A 74 -11.21 -22.53 -0.46
C LEU A 74 -10.75 -21.42 0.47
N ASN A 75 -9.69 -20.71 0.14
CA ASN A 75 -9.24 -19.56 0.90
C ASN A 75 -10.32 -18.47 0.96
N LEU A 76 -10.95 -18.16 -0.17
CA LEU A 76 -12.08 -17.24 -0.25
C LEU A 76 -13.23 -17.70 0.65
N HIS A 77 -13.63 -18.99 0.56
CA HIS A 77 -14.74 -19.58 1.29
C HIS A 77 -14.54 -19.52 2.82
N TYR A 78 -13.32 -19.84 3.30
CA TYR A 78 -13.04 -19.85 4.73
C TYR A 78 -12.68 -18.48 5.31
N THR A 79 -12.31 -17.52 4.46
CA THR A 79 -11.94 -16.16 4.90
C THR A 79 -13.15 -15.24 4.96
N LEU A 80 -14.10 -15.40 4.05
CA LEU A 80 -15.27 -14.51 3.93
C LEU A 80 -16.58 -15.29 4.03
N GLU A 81 -17.39 -14.94 5.02
CA GLU A 81 -18.75 -15.46 5.17
C GLU A 81 -19.67 -15.01 4.03
N ASN A 82 -19.48 -13.78 3.52
CA ASN A 82 -20.29 -13.15 2.49
C ASN A 82 -19.42 -12.49 1.41
N PRO A 83 -18.84 -13.24 0.47
CA PRO A 83 -17.98 -12.67 -0.58
C PRO A 83 -18.73 -11.72 -1.52
N GLU A 84 -20.06 -11.80 -1.59
CA GLU A 84 -20.91 -10.89 -2.37
C GLU A 84 -20.81 -9.42 -1.93
N ILE A 85 -20.63 -9.17 -0.64
CA ILE A 85 -20.47 -7.80 -0.09
C ILE A 85 -19.25 -7.10 -0.71
N LEU A 86 -18.23 -7.87 -1.04
CA LEU A 86 -17.00 -7.38 -1.67
C LEU A 86 -16.99 -7.52 -3.19
N ASN A 87 -18.11 -7.97 -3.80
CA ASN A 87 -18.21 -8.29 -5.23
C ASN A 87 -17.16 -9.33 -5.68
N LEU A 88 -16.92 -10.35 -4.87
CA LEU A 88 -15.96 -11.43 -5.14
C LEU A 88 -16.63 -12.77 -5.46
N SER A 89 -17.95 -12.78 -5.57
CA SER A 89 -18.74 -14.00 -5.79
C SER A 89 -18.56 -14.64 -7.18
N ASP A 90 -18.05 -13.88 -8.15
CA ASP A 90 -17.91 -14.33 -9.55
C ASP A 90 -16.46 -14.70 -9.92
N SER A 91 -15.62 -14.97 -8.91
CA SER A 91 -14.26 -15.46 -9.13
C SER A 91 -14.30 -16.89 -9.74
N ASP A 92 -13.34 -17.19 -10.62
CA ASP A 92 -13.19 -18.53 -11.16
C ASP A 92 -12.92 -19.55 -10.05
N VAL A 93 -13.50 -20.75 -10.19
CA VAL A 93 -13.31 -21.80 -9.19
C VAL A 93 -11.95 -22.45 -9.40
N SER A 94 -11.07 -22.35 -8.40
CA SER A 94 -9.70 -22.84 -8.47
C SER A 94 -9.16 -23.24 -7.10
N PHE A 95 -8.26 -24.21 -7.05
CA PHE A 95 -7.41 -24.51 -5.91
C PHE A 95 -6.10 -23.69 -5.89
N GLY A 96 -5.86 -22.85 -6.89
CA GLY A 96 -4.56 -22.32 -7.23
C GLY A 96 -3.80 -23.33 -8.09
N SER A 97 -2.47 -23.24 -8.13
CA SER A 97 -1.62 -24.16 -8.90
C SER A 97 -0.35 -24.48 -8.12
N MET A 98 0.13 -25.71 -8.26
CA MET A 98 1.46 -26.15 -7.77
C MET A 98 2.53 -26.04 -8.86
N ASN A 99 2.19 -25.57 -10.06
CA ASN A 99 3.15 -25.42 -11.14
C ASN A 99 4.24 -24.42 -10.76
N PRO A 100 5.55 -24.78 -10.86
CA PRO A 100 6.66 -23.89 -10.51
C PRO A 100 6.67 -22.56 -11.26
N GLU A 101 6.18 -22.51 -12.51
CA GLU A 101 6.11 -21.27 -13.29
C GLU A 101 5.07 -20.32 -12.68
N VAL A 102 3.88 -20.82 -12.32
CA VAL A 102 2.82 -20.04 -11.67
C VAL A 102 3.28 -19.54 -10.30
N LEU A 103 3.97 -20.39 -9.53
CA LEU A 103 4.54 -20.00 -8.24
C LEU A 103 5.61 -18.92 -8.40
N ALA A 104 6.47 -18.99 -9.43
CA ALA A 104 7.45 -17.94 -9.72
C ALA A 104 6.78 -16.61 -10.08
N ASP A 105 5.67 -16.65 -10.84
CA ASP A 105 4.88 -15.45 -11.15
C ASP A 105 4.25 -14.85 -9.88
N ALA A 106 3.78 -15.69 -8.95
CA ALA A 106 3.27 -15.22 -7.65
C ALA A 106 4.37 -14.49 -6.84
N PHE A 107 5.60 -15.01 -6.77
CA PHE A 107 6.72 -14.30 -6.15
C PHE A 107 7.04 -12.97 -6.86
N SER A 108 6.98 -12.93 -8.18
CA SER A 108 7.16 -11.71 -8.95
C SER A 108 6.08 -10.67 -8.60
N GLN A 109 4.84 -11.10 -8.42
CA GLN A 109 3.73 -10.24 -7.99
C GLN A 109 3.96 -9.68 -6.57
N GLN A 110 4.47 -10.49 -5.64
CA GLN A 110 4.82 -10.06 -4.29
C GLN A 110 5.92 -8.99 -4.29
N ASN A 111 6.93 -9.13 -5.15
CA ASN A 111 7.96 -8.11 -5.35
C ASN A 111 7.36 -6.80 -5.87
N ILE A 112 6.39 -6.84 -6.79
CA ILE A 112 5.67 -5.66 -7.28
C ILE A 112 4.89 -4.98 -6.14
N TYR A 113 4.25 -5.75 -5.25
CA TYR A 113 3.57 -5.20 -4.09
C TYR A 113 4.54 -4.52 -3.12
N LEU A 114 5.69 -5.12 -2.87
CA LEU A 114 6.74 -4.55 -2.03
C LEU A 114 7.25 -3.20 -2.60
N GLU A 115 7.52 -3.15 -3.91
CA GLU A 115 7.93 -1.91 -4.57
C GLU A 115 6.85 -0.82 -4.51
N LYS A 116 5.59 -1.18 -4.68
CA LYS A 116 4.46 -0.24 -4.54
C LYS A 116 4.32 0.26 -3.11
N LEU A 117 4.49 -0.64 -2.12
CA LEU A 117 4.43 -0.32 -0.71
C LEU A 117 5.49 0.72 -0.33
N PHE A 118 6.72 0.56 -0.82
CA PHE A 118 7.82 1.51 -0.54
C PHE A 118 7.62 2.91 -1.13
N LYS A 119 6.67 3.09 -2.05
CA LYS A 119 6.30 4.43 -2.56
C LYS A 119 5.47 5.25 -1.58
N PHE A 120 4.87 4.61 -0.58
CA PHE A 120 4.11 5.33 0.45
C PHE A 120 5.05 5.94 1.48
N PRO A 121 4.93 7.26 1.76
CA PRO A 121 5.72 7.92 2.79
C PRO A 121 5.20 7.52 4.18
N LYS A 122 5.85 6.55 4.82
CA LYS A 122 5.45 5.96 6.11
C LYS A 122 5.12 7.00 7.18
N ASP A 123 5.90 8.09 7.25
CA ASP A 123 5.72 9.12 8.27
C ASP A 123 4.39 9.89 8.14
N TRP A 124 3.78 9.87 6.95
CA TRP A 124 2.49 10.51 6.67
C TRP A 124 1.30 9.55 6.83
N LEU A 125 1.55 8.28 7.14
CA LEU A 125 0.50 7.33 7.43
C LEU A 125 -0.05 7.51 8.85
N SER A 126 -1.33 7.21 9.05
CA SER A 126 -1.94 7.14 10.38
C SER A 126 -1.28 6.03 11.21
N THR A 127 -1.42 6.07 12.52
CA THR A 127 -0.84 5.05 13.42
C THR A 127 -1.28 3.63 13.03
N LYS A 128 -2.57 3.46 12.66
CA LYS A 128 -3.11 2.17 12.19
C LYS A 128 -2.43 1.75 10.87
N ASN A 129 -2.37 2.65 9.90
CA ASN A 129 -1.81 2.37 8.59
C ASN A 129 -0.29 2.12 8.65
N ARG A 130 0.43 2.77 9.57
CA ARG A 130 1.85 2.48 9.83
C ARG A 130 2.08 1.07 10.31
N LEU A 131 1.23 0.59 11.22
CA LEU A 131 1.31 -0.80 11.68
C LEU A 131 1.07 -1.77 10.53
N THR A 132 0.04 -1.54 9.72
CA THR A 132 -0.23 -2.34 8.52
C THR A 132 0.94 -2.29 7.54
N TYR A 133 1.52 -1.11 7.32
CA TYR A 133 2.70 -0.94 6.47
C TYR A 133 3.88 -1.79 6.96
N ASP A 134 4.15 -1.80 8.27
CA ASP A 134 5.26 -2.59 8.85
C ASP A 134 5.02 -4.09 8.73
N ILE A 135 3.78 -4.54 8.94
CA ILE A 135 3.39 -5.95 8.78
C ILE A 135 3.57 -6.37 7.31
N LEU A 136 3.02 -5.60 6.36
CA LEU A 136 3.13 -5.90 4.94
C LEU A 136 4.58 -5.87 4.45
N THR A 137 5.38 -4.89 4.91
CA THR A 137 6.81 -4.84 4.59
C THR A 137 7.54 -6.10 5.05
N SER A 138 7.28 -6.54 6.27
CA SER A 138 7.89 -7.77 6.81
C SER A 138 7.44 -9.01 6.06
N ALA A 139 6.14 -9.13 5.77
CA ALA A 139 5.57 -10.26 5.05
C ALA A 139 6.13 -10.37 3.61
N PHE A 140 6.04 -9.29 2.84
CA PHE A 140 6.50 -9.29 1.45
C PHE A 140 8.02 -9.43 1.34
N SER A 141 8.79 -8.85 2.28
CA SER A 141 10.24 -9.06 2.30
C SER A 141 10.61 -10.52 2.57
N LEU A 142 9.90 -11.16 3.50
CA LEU A 142 10.11 -12.58 3.79
C LEU A 142 9.74 -13.46 2.60
N GLN A 143 8.62 -13.17 1.94
CA GLN A 143 8.21 -13.87 0.71
C GLN A 143 9.23 -13.69 -0.41
N ALA A 144 9.71 -12.47 -0.65
CA ALA A 144 10.77 -12.21 -1.63
C ALA A 144 12.06 -13.00 -1.35
N GLU A 145 12.43 -13.15 -0.08
CA GLU A 145 13.54 -14.03 0.30
C GLU A 145 13.24 -15.52 0.06
N GLY A 146 11.98 -15.91 0.11
CA GLY A 146 11.48 -17.28 -0.10
C GLY A 146 11.62 -17.77 -1.54
N GLU A 147 11.62 -16.88 -2.54
CA GLU A 147 11.69 -17.22 -3.97
C GLU A 147 12.81 -18.20 -4.29
N LYS A 148 14.00 -18.00 -3.70
CA LYS A 148 15.17 -18.89 -3.90
C LYS A 148 14.99 -20.30 -3.33
N TYR A 149 13.96 -20.52 -2.54
CA TYR A 149 13.62 -21.80 -1.90
C TYR A 149 12.37 -22.45 -2.49
N LEU A 150 11.84 -21.95 -3.58
CA LEU A 150 10.62 -22.43 -4.23
C LEU A 150 10.55 -23.95 -4.38
N LEU A 151 11.67 -24.59 -4.73
CA LEU A 151 11.74 -26.04 -4.94
C LEU A 151 12.09 -26.83 -3.66
N TYR A 152 12.18 -26.19 -2.51
CA TYR A 152 12.41 -26.87 -1.23
C TYR A 152 11.10 -27.23 -0.51
N ASP A 153 9.98 -26.69 -0.96
CA ASP A 153 8.67 -27.05 -0.44
C ASP A 153 8.28 -28.45 -0.92
N GLU A 154 7.71 -29.25 -0.02
CA GLU A 154 7.19 -30.58 -0.31
C GLU A 154 5.66 -30.56 -0.27
N PRO A 155 4.98 -30.16 -1.36
CA PRO A 155 3.52 -30.01 -1.37
C PRO A 155 2.78 -31.31 -1.05
N LEU A 156 3.41 -32.48 -1.27
CA LEU A 156 2.88 -33.80 -0.96
C LEU A 156 3.53 -34.45 0.28
N GLY A 157 3.95 -33.65 1.24
CA GLY A 157 4.55 -34.13 2.50
C GLY A 157 3.61 -35.04 3.30
N PRO A 158 4.13 -36.03 4.04
CA PRO A 158 3.33 -37.13 4.62
C PRO A 158 2.31 -36.68 5.68
N SER A 159 2.55 -35.57 6.37
CA SER A 159 1.69 -35.12 7.47
C SER A 159 0.91 -33.85 7.16
N LEU A 160 1.51 -32.92 6.41
CA LEU A 160 0.98 -31.58 6.13
C LEU A 160 0.82 -31.32 4.63
N GLY A 161 1.03 -32.33 3.79
CA GLY A 161 0.84 -32.21 2.36
C GLY A 161 -0.62 -32.00 1.96
N THR A 162 -0.85 -31.44 0.79
CA THR A 162 -2.17 -31.14 0.26
C THR A 162 -3.07 -32.37 0.17
N GLN A 163 -2.51 -33.56 -0.08
CA GLN A 163 -3.25 -34.84 -0.09
C GLN A 163 -3.86 -35.19 1.28
N ALA A 164 -3.30 -34.70 2.38
CA ALA A 164 -3.83 -34.93 3.72
C ALA A 164 -4.79 -33.79 4.17
N GLN A 165 -4.48 -32.55 3.82
CA GLN A 165 -5.26 -31.38 4.26
C GLN A 165 -6.50 -31.15 3.40
N LEU A 166 -6.41 -31.28 2.08
CA LEU A 166 -7.49 -30.94 1.15
C LEU A 166 -8.76 -31.75 1.39
N PRO A 167 -8.72 -33.09 1.65
CA PRO A 167 -9.90 -33.86 2.00
C PRO A 167 -10.61 -33.35 3.27
N VAL A 168 -9.84 -32.89 4.27
CA VAL A 168 -10.40 -32.35 5.52
C VAL A 168 -11.12 -31.02 5.23
N LEU A 169 -10.46 -30.12 4.52
CA LEU A 169 -11.07 -28.86 4.12
C LEU A 169 -12.36 -29.06 3.32
N LEU A 170 -12.34 -29.99 2.36
CA LEU A 170 -13.53 -30.30 1.57
C LEU A 170 -14.65 -30.97 2.41
N ALA A 171 -14.30 -31.77 3.41
CA ALA A 171 -15.27 -32.39 4.30
C ALA A 171 -15.96 -31.38 5.25
N GLU A 172 -15.25 -30.31 5.60
CA GLU A 172 -15.76 -29.22 6.46
C GLU A 172 -16.42 -28.09 5.68
N TYR A 173 -16.51 -28.20 4.33
CA TYR A 173 -17.08 -27.15 3.49
C TYR A 173 -18.53 -26.87 3.85
N SER A 174 -18.85 -25.61 4.11
CA SER A 174 -20.19 -25.17 4.53
C SER A 174 -21.04 -24.72 3.35
N PHE A 175 -22.29 -25.18 3.30
CA PHE A 175 -23.24 -24.86 2.23
C PHE A 175 -24.31 -23.90 2.77
N HIS A 176 -24.32 -22.66 2.31
CA HIS A 176 -25.32 -21.65 2.69
C HIS A 176 -26.35 -21.42 1.59
N ASN A 177 -25.98 -21.67 0.35
CA ASN A 177 -26.85 -21.46 -0.83
C ASN A 177 -26.52 -22.46 -1.95
N LYS A 178 -27.32 -22.39 -3.03
CA LYS A 178 -27.14 -23.29 -4.19
C LYS A 178 -25.79 -23.08 -4.91
N LYS A 179 -25.29 -21.87 -4.93
CA LYS A 179 -24.00 -21.54 -5.58
C LYS A 179 -22.84 -22.26 -4.86
N ASP A 180 -22.90 -22.39 -3.55
CA ASP A 180 -21.87 -23.12 -2.79
C ASP A 180 -21.79 -24.59 -3.22
N ILE A 181 -22.95 -25.21 -3.51
CA ILE A 181 -22.98 -26.57 -4.02
C ILE A 181 -22.35 -26.67 -5.43
N GLU A 182 -22.68 -25.74 -6.31
CA GLU A 182 -22.12 -25.66 -7.66
C GLU A 182 -20.61 -25.45 -7.62
N THR A 183 -20.13 -24.52 -6.77
CA THR A 183 -18.70 -24.27 -6.52
C THR A 183 -17.99 -25.50 -5.97
N TYR A 184 -18.59 -26.19 -5.00
CA TYR A 184 -18.03 -27.40 -4.42
C TYR A 184 -17.88 -28.53 -5.46
N LEU A 185 -18.91 -28.73 -6.30
CA LEU A 185 -18.84 -29.72 -7.38
C LEU A 185 -17.77 -29.38 -8.41
N ALA A 186 -17.61 -28.09 -8.73
CA ALA A 186 -16.54 -27.63 -9.61
C ALA A 186 -15.17 -27.86 -8.99
N LEU A 187 -14.98 -27.60 -7.69
CA LEU A 187 -13.76 -27.93 -6.95
C LEU A 187 -13.44 -29.43 -7.06
N LEU A 188 -14.42 -30.31 -6.75
CA LEU A 188 -14.20 -31.76 -6.85
C LEU A 188 -13.79 -32.18 -8.28
N SER A 189 -14.37 -31.56 -9.28
CA SER A 189 -14.03 -31.85 -10.69
C SER A 189 -12.63 -31.36 -11.08
N GLY A 190 -12.11 -30.31 -10.44
CA GLY A 190 -10.77 -29.76 -10.68
C GLY A 190 -9.64 -30.47 -9.94
N LEU A 191 -9.93 -31.40 -9.00
CA LEU A 191 -8.92 -32.11 -8.22
C LEU A 191 -7.86 -32.81 -9.05
N PRO A 192 -8.21 -33.57 -10.12
CA PRO A 192 -7.19 -34.24 -10.93
C PRO A 192 -6.19 -33.26 -11.55
N GLU A 193 -6.69 -32.17 -12.15
CA GLU A 193 -5.86 -31.14 -12.77
C GLU A 193 -4.94 -30.45 -11.74
N TYR A 194 -5.45 -30.19 -10.55
CA TYR A 194 -4.66 -29.60 -9.47
C TYR A 194 -3.49 -30.49 -9.04
N TYR A 195 -3.67 -31.81 -8.96
CA TYR A 195 -2.59 -32.73 -8.61
C TYR A 195 -1.66 -33.09 -9.78
N ASP A 196 -2.09 -32.85 -11.01
CA ASP A 196 -1.28 -33.02 -12.22
C ASP A 196 -0.43 -31.79 -12.56
N SER A 197 -0.69 -30.63 -11.91
CA SER A 197 0.03 -29.36 -12.15
C SER A 197 1.34 -29.27 -11.38
#